data_738b299f1d64b177d73add7ee5670d49
#
_entry.id   738b299f1d64b177d73add7ee5670d49
#
_cell.length_a   1.000
_cell.length_b   1.000
_cell.length_c   1.000
_cell.angle_alpha   90.00
_cell.angle_beta   90.00
_cell.angle_gamma   90.00
#
_symmetry.space_group_name_H-M   'P 1'
#
loop_
_entity.id
_entity.type
_entity.pdbx_description
1 polymer ?
#
loop_
_entity_poly.entity_id
_entity_poly.type
_entity_poly.pdbx_seq_one_letter_code
_entity_poly.pdbx_strand_id
1 'polypeptide(L)'
;EVLVRLRRLFDLDAQPALVAQRLGSLAAARPGLRVPGAFDGFEAAVRAVLGQQITVKAARTLAGRVAASLGEPLDTPFEDLTTSFPEAAVVAAAEAETLGLLGIIRARVKAIQALAAACAEDPMLLSPTADVERTLAELKALPGIGDWTAQYLAMRALSWPDAFPAADLGVLKALGETSAVAVRRRAEAWRPWRAYAVMHLWFGGQENKTP
;
A
#
# COMPACT_ATOMS: atom_id res chain seq x y z
N GLU A 1 -12.59 -11.61 -14.30
CA GLU A 1 -12.23 -10.65 -13.23
C GLU A 1 -10.98 -11.10 -12.46
N VAL A 2 -10.93 -12.33 -11.91
CA VAL A 2 -9.80 -12.87 -11.12
C VAL A 2 -8.45 -12.76 -11.85
N LEU A 3 -8.39 -13.17 -13.12
CA LEU A 3 -7.16 -13.08 -13.94
C LEU A 3 -6.65 -11.64 -14.06
N VAL A 4 -7.53 -10.66 -14.22
CA VAL A 4 -7.16 -9.24 -14.29
C VAL A 4 -6.56 -8.78 -12.95
N ARG A 5 -7.16 -9.18 -11.83
CA ARG A 5 -6.63 -8.88 -10.49
C ARG A 5 -5.26 -9.55 -10.26
N LEU A 6 -5.09 -10.81 -10.68
CA LEU A 6 -3.80 -11.51 -10.58
C LEU A 6 -2.73 -10.86 -11.47
N ARG A 7 -3.04 -10.48 -12.72
CA ARG A 7 -2.10 -9.76 -13.59
C ARG A 7 -1.60 -8.48 -12.92
N ARG A 8 -2.51 -7.74 -12.30
CA ARG A 8 -2.19 -6.51 -11.57
C ARG A 8 -1.43 -6.77 -10.28
N LEU A 9 -1.84 -7.77 -9.49
CA LEU A 9 -1.16 -8.16 -8.26
C LEU A 9 0.31 -8.48 -8.49
N PHE A 10 0.62 -9.14 -9.61
CA PHE A 10 1.99 -9.52 -9.99
C PHE A 10 2.64 -8.52 -10.96
N ASP A 11 1.97 -7.41 -11.30
CA ASP A 11 2.46 -6.40 -12.24
C ASP A 11 2.92 -7.02 -13.57
N LEU A 12 2.11 -7.92 -14.13
CA LEU A 12 2.50 -8.70 -15.32
C LEU A 12 2.52 -7.87 -16.61
N ASP A 13 1.90 -6.71 -16.62
CA ASP A 13 1.86 -5.78 -17.75
C ASP A 13 3.02 -4.78 -17.75
N ALA A 14 3.90 -4.84 -16.73
CA ALA A 14 5.10 -4.01 -16.68
C ALA A 14 6.00 -4.26 -17.90
N GLN A 15 6.68 -3.20 -18.32
CA GLN A 15 7.67 -3.22 -19.40
C GLN A 15 9.09 -3.03 -18.83
N PRO A 16 9.74 -4.10 -18.31
CA PRO A 16 10.99 -3.98 -17.56
C PRO A 16 12.12 -3.30 -18.34
N ALA A 17 12.15 -3.47 -19.67
CA ALA A 17 13.17 -2.82 -20.50
C ALA A 17 13.05 -1.30 -20.48
N LEU A 18 11.83 -0.75 -20.57
CA LEU A 18 11.59 0.70 -20.50
C LEU A 18 11.90 1.25 -19.10
N VAL A 19 11.49 0.50 -18.07
CA VAL A 19 11.80 0.84 -16.69
C VAL A 19 13.32 0.88 -16.49
N ALA A 20 14.06 -0.16 -16.90
CA ALA A 20 15.51 -0.24 -16.78
C ALA A 20 16.22 0.88 -17.55
N GLN A 21 15.77 1.20 -18.75
CA GLN A 21 16.30 2.31 -19.55
C GLN A 21 16.19 3.64 -18.78
N ARG A 22 15.08 3.88 -18.11
CA ARG A 22 14.84 5.13 -17.37
C ARG A 22 15.58 5.19 -16.04
N LEU A 23 15.63 4.08 -15.32
CA LEU A 23 16.25 4.01 -14.00
C LEU A 23 17.78 3.84 -14.06
N GLY A 24 18.33 3.42 -15.20
CA GLY A 24 19.76 3.27 -15.41
C GLY A 24 20.42 2.32 -14.40
N SER A 25 21.49 2.78 -13.76
CA SER A 25 22.24 1.97 -12.78
C SER A 25 21.41 1.48 -11.60
N LEU A 26 20.33 2.19 -11.24
CA LEU A 26 19.44 1.78 -10.14
C LEU A 26 18.77 0.43 -10.43
N ALA A 27 18.44 0.15 -11.70
CA ALA A 27 17.81 -1.11 -12.11
C ALA A 27 18.79 -2.23 -12.42
N ALA A 28 20.10 -1.96 -12.52
CA ALA A 28 21.09 -2.90 -13.02
C ALA A 28 21.22 -4.17 -12.19
N ALA A 29 21.14 -4.05 -10.85
CA ALA A 29 21.30 -5.20 -9.94
C ALA A 29 20.11 -6.17 -9.96
N ARG A 30 18.90 -5.70 -10.35
CA ARG A 30 17.66 -6.49 -10.34
C ARG A 30 16.82 -6.20 -11.58
N PRO A 31 17.27 -6.61 -12.77
CA PRO A 31 16.50 -6.43 -13.99
C PRO A 31 15.18 -7.19 -13.88
N GLY A 32 14.08 -6.57 -14.28
CA GLY A 32 12.75 -7.17 -14.24
C GLY A 32 12.03 -7.07 -12.89
N LEU A 33 12.56 -6.31 -11.91
CA LEU A 33 11.86 -6.04 -10.66
C LEU A 33 10.52 -5.36 -10.95
N ARG A 34 9.46 -5.85 -10.29
CA ARG A 34 8.07 -5.41 -10.48
C ARG A 34 7.55 -4.68 -9.25
N VAL A 35 6.45 -3.94 -9.41
CA VAL A 35 5.71 -3.31 -8.32
C VAL A 35 4.48 -4.16 -8.00
N PRO A 36 4.52 -5.06 -7.03
CA PRO A 36 3.35 -5.85 -6.66
C PRO A 36 2.18 -4.94 -6.30
N GLY A 37 1.03 -5.15 -6.95
CA GLY A 37 -0.21 -4.45 -6.65
C GLY A 37 -0.94 -5.02 -5.44
N ALA A 38 -2.22 -4.66 -5.31
CA ALA A 38 -3.14 -5.23 -4.34
C ALA A 38 -4.24 -6.03 -5.07
N PHE A 39 -4.66 -7.14 -4.48
CA PHE A 39 -5.81 -7.89 -4.99
C PHE A 39 -7.11 -7.14 -4.70
N ASP A 40 -7.19 -6.55 -3.51
CA ASP A 40 -8.25 -5.64 -3.06
C ASP A 40 -7.65 -4.35 -2.53
N GLY A 41 -8.16 -3.20 -3.01
CA GLY A 41 -7.65 -1.87 -2.67
C GLY A 41 -7.99 -1.47 -1.25
N PHE A 42 -9.21 -1.78 -0.77
CA PHE A 42 -9.64 -1.44 0.57
C PHE A 42 -8.88 -2.25 1.63
N GLU A 43 -8.75 -3.56 1.46
CA GLU A 43 -7.94 -4.38 2.35
C GLU A 43 -6.50 -3.86 2.42
N ALA A 44 -5.88 -3.56 1.28
CA ALA A 44 -4.52 -3.01 1.23
C ALA A 44 -4.41 -1.69 2.00
N ALA A 45 -5.43 -0.84 1.93
CA ALA A 45 -5.46 0.45 2.60
C ALA A 45 -5.61 0.30 4.13
N VAL A 46 -6.51 -0.55 4.60
CA VAL A 46 -6.62 -0.87 6.04
C VAL A 46 -5.32 -1.45 6.57
N ARG A 47 -4.69 -2.38 5.84
CA ARG A 47 -3.39 -2.96 6.22
C ARG A 47 -2.28 -1.92 6.26
N ALA A 48 -2.28 -0.94 5.37
CA ALA A 48 -1.31 0.15 5.38
C ALA A 48 -1.49 1.05 6.62
N VAL A 49 -2.72 1.38 7.01
CA VAL A 49 -3.01 2.15 8.23
C VAL A 49 -2.64 1.37 9.48
N LEU A 50 -2.99 0.09 9.56
CA LEU A 50 -2.61 -0.78 10.67
C LEU A 50 -1.09 -0.89 10.82
N GLY A 51 -0.35 -0.89 9.70
CA GLY A 51 1.10 -1.02 9.65
C GLY A 51 1.89 0.24 10.03
N GLN A 52 1.24 1.39 10.18
CA GLN A 52 1.95 2.62 10.54
C GLN A 52 2.72 2.48 11.85
N GLN A 53 4.03 2.73 11.82
CA GLN A 53 4.92 2.76 12.99
C GLN A 53 4.93 1.48 13.86
N ILE A 54 4.63 0.34 13.29
CA ILE A 54 4.74 -0.97 13.96
C ILE A 54 5.44 -2.00 13.07
N THR A 55 5.78 -3.15 13.64
CA THR A 55 6.40 -4.24 12.87
C THR A 55 5.38 -4.90 11.93
N VAL A 56 5.87 -5.47 10.83
CA VAL A 56 5.06 -6.23 9.88
C VAL A 56 4.28 -7.37 10.58
N LYS A 57 4.93 -8.05 11.54
CA LYS A 57 4.29 -9.13 12.33
C LYS A 57 3.08 -8.60 13.10
N ALA A 58 3.24 -7.47 13.80
CA ALA A 58 2.15 -6.85 14.56
C ALA A 58 1.00 -6.38 13.65
N ALA A 59 1.34 -5.76 12.50
CA ALA A 59 0.34 -5.34 11.51
C ALA A 59 -0.47 -6.52 10.97
N ARG A 60 0.19 -7.65 10.65
CA ARG A 60 -0.49 -8.88 10.22
C ARG A 60 -1.42 -9.43 11.29
N THR A 61 -1.00 -9.44 12.55
CA THR A 61 -1.84 -9.88 13.67
C THR A 61 -3.10 -9.01 13.81
N LEU A 62 -2.96 -7.68 13.73
CA LEU A 62 -4.11 -6.77 13.80
C LEU A 62 -5.06 -6.98 12.61
N ALA A 63 -4.53 -7.11 11.40
CA ALA A 63 -5.35 -7.38 10.22
C ALA A 63 -6.10 -8.73 10.31
N GLY A 64 -5.46 -9.76 10.85
CA GLY A 64 -6.11 -11.05 11.13
C GLY A 64 -7.23 -10.92 12.16
N ARG A 65 -7.06 -10.11 13.21
CA ARG A 65 -8.11 -9.85 14.19
C ARG A 65 -9.31 -9.10 13.59
N VAL A 66 -9.05 -8.12 12.70
CA VAL A 66 -10.11 -7.43 11.96
C VAL A 66 -10.89 -8.41 11.09
N ALA A 67 -10.21 -9.26 10.33
CA ALA A 67 -10.87 -10.29 9.52
C ALA A 67 -11.69 -11.26 10.38
N ALA A 68 -11.13 -11.78 11.47
CA ALA A 68 -11.82 -12.72 12.36
C ALA A 68 -13.05 -12.11 13.06
N SER A 69 -13.01 -10.78 13.33
CA SER A 69 -14.10 -10.09 14.05
C SER A 69 -15.23 -9.60 13.14
N LEU A 70 -14.89 -9.15 11.93
CA LEU A 70 -15.82 -8.45 11.04
C LEU A 70 -15.96 -9.11 9.67
N GLY A 71 -15.12 -10.08 9.34
CA GLY A 71 -15.17 -10.80 8.07
C GLY A 71 -16.23 -11.90 8.06
N GLU A 72 -16.55 -12.38 6.87
CA GLU A 72 -17.49 -13.48 6.70
C GLU A 72 -16.77 -14.84 6.78
N PRO A 73 -17.36 -15.85 7.39
CA PRO A 73 -16.83 -17.22 7.38
C PRO A 73 -16.68 -17.74 5.96
N LEU A 74 -15.57 -18.42 5.69
CA LEU A 74 -15.30 -19.08 4.42
C LEU A 74 -15.18 -20.59 4.63
N ASP A 75 -15.84 -21.36 3.76
CA ASP A 75 -15.61 -22.80 3.63
C ASP A 75 -14.58 -23.02 2.52
N THR A 76 -13.37 -23.37 2.90
CA THR A 76 -12.26 -23.59 1.97
C THR A 76 -11.48 -24.87 2.34
N PRO A 77 -10.78 -25.50 1.38
CA PRO A 77 -9.93 -26.66 1.67
C PRO A 77 -8.63 -26.30 2.43
N PHE A 78 -8.42 -25.03 2.78
CA PHE A 78 -7.21 -24.53 3.45
C PHE A 78 -7.55 -24.20 4.92
N GLU A 79 -6.94 -24.91 5.85
CA GLU A 79 -7.22 -24.80 7.30
C GLU A 79 -7.04 -23.37 7.84
N ASP A 80 -6.07 -22.61 7.30
CA ASP A 80 -5.76 -21.25 7.73
C ASP A 80 -6.62 -20.16 7.03
N LEU A 81 -7.45 -20.53 6.04
CA LEU A 81 -8.29 -19.61 5.28
C LEU A 81 -9.76 -19.78 5.64
N THR A 82 -10.14 -19.26 6.80
CA THR A 82 -11.47 -19.45 7.41
C THR A 82 -12.38 -18.23 7.35
N THR A 83 -11.82 -17.05 7.00
CA THR A 83 -12.58 -15.79 6.98
C THR A 83 -12.12 -14.89 5.85
N SER A 84 -13.06 -14.19 5.20
CA SER A 84 -12.75 -13.10 4.27
C SER A 84 -12.29 -11.85 5.02
N PHE A 85 -11.65 -10.92 4.34
CA PHE A 85 -11.50 -9.57 4.86
C PHE A 85 -12.86 -8.85 4.77
N PRO A 86 -13.27 -8.04 5.78
CA PRO A 86 -14.57 -7.38 5.77
C PRO A 86 -14.67 -6.31 4.67
N GLU A 87 -15.86 -6.13 4.13
CA GLU A 87 -16.17 -5.05 3.19
C GLU A 87 -16.11 -3.68 3.86
N ALA A 88 -15.90 -2.64 3.05
CA ALA A 88 -15.77 -1.26 3.53
C ALA A 88 -17.01 -0.81 4.33
N ALA A 89 -18.21 -1.13 3.87
CA ALA A 89 -19.45 -0.79 4.57
C ALA A 89 -19.55 -1.41 5.97
N VAL A 90 -19.09 -2.66 6.13
CA VAL A 90 -19.05 -3.36 7.42
C VAL A 90 -18.10 -2.67 8.40
N VAL A 91 -16.90 -2.31 7.93
CA VAL A 91 -15.91 -1.62 8.77
C VAL A 91 -16.35 -0.19 9.11
N ALA A 92 -17.01 0.49 8.19
CA ALA A 92 -17.55 1.85 8.40
C ALA A 92 -18.66 1.85 9.47
N ALA A 93 -19.51 0.82 9.49
CA ALA A 93 -20.60 0.66 10.44
C ALA A 93 -20.17 0.09 11.80
N ALA A 94 -18.95 -0.45 11.91
CA ALA A 94 -18.47 -1.06 13.14
C ALA A 94 -18.28 0.00 14.25
N GLU A 95 -18.66 -0.36 15.48
CA GLU A 95 -18.43 0.48 16.65
C GLU A 95 -16.91 0.68 16.87
N ALA A 96 -16.53 1.93 17.20
CA ALA A 96 -15.12 2.27 17.46
C ALA A 96 -14.53 1.44 18.61
N GLU A 97 -15.36 1.09 19.60
CA GLU A 97 -14.98 0.25 20.72
C GLU A 97 -14.63 -1.18 20.27
N THR A 98 -15.42 -1.75 19.36
CA THR A 98 -15.15 -3.07 18.76
C THR A 98 -13.76 -3.12 18.14
N LEU A 99 -13.42 -2.13 17.29
CA LEU A 99 -12.09 -2.03 16.68
C LEU A 99 -10.99 -1.80 17.74
N GLY A 100 -11.28 -1.02 18.79
CA GLY A 100 -10.37 -0.78 19.91
C GLY A 100 -10.03 -2.06 20.68
N LEU A 101 -11.01 -2.92 20.94
CA LEU A 101 -10.85 -4.20 21.61
C LEU A 101 -9.94 -5.20 20.84
N LEU A 102 -9.78 -5.00 19.53
CA LEU A 102 -8.82 -5.77 18.72
C LEU A 102 -7.36 -5.35 18.96
N GLY A 103 -7.11 -4.32 19.78
CA GLY A 103 -5.80 -3.77 20.07
C GLY A 103 -5.37 -2.65 19.11
N ILE A 104 -6.33 -2.05 18.39
CA ILE A 104 -6.11 -0.93 17.48
C ILE A 104 -6.22 0.37 18.25
N ILE A 105 -5.17 1.20 18.26
CA ILE A 105 -5.19 2.48 18.96
C ILE A 105 -6.21 3.44 18.36
N ARG A 106 -6.82 4.30 19.19
CA ARG A 106 -7.92 5.21 18.83
C ARG A 106 -7.66 6.04 17.56
N ALA A 107 -6.44 6.52 17.37
CA ALA A 107 -6.09 7.31 16.18
C ALA A 107 -6.20 6.49 14.88
N ARG A 108 -5.78 5.21 14.92
CA ARG A 108 -5.92 4.31 13.77
C ARG A 108 -7.35 3.85 13.57
N VAL A 109 -8.11 3.62 14.64
CA VAL A 109 -9.56 3.34 14.54
C VAL A 109 -10.25 4.45 13.75
N LYS A 110 -10.02 5.72 14.14
CA LYS A 110 -10.57 6.88 13.44
C LYS A 110 -10.16 6.93 11.96
N ALA A 111 -8.89 6.63 11.66
CA ALA A 111 -8.40 6.62 10.29
C ALA A 111 -9.04 5.50 9.46
N ILE A 112 -9.16 4.30 10.01
CA ILE A 112 -9.76 3.12 9.36
C ILE A 112 -11.24 3.36 9.09
N GLN A 113 -11.99 3.90 10.06
CA GLN A 113 -13.42 4.18 9.88
C GLN A 113 -13.66 5.27 8.83
N ALA A 114 -12.86 6.34 8.82
CA ALA A 114 -12.96 7.39 7.82
C ALA A 114 -12.63 6.86 6.40
N LEU A 115 -11.59 6.03 6.30
CA LEU A 115 -11.22 5.35 5.04
C LEU A 115 -12.34 4.41 4.58
N ALA A 116 -12.89 3.63 5.49
CA ALA A 116 -13.98 2.69 5.19
C ALA A 116 -15.24 3.41 4.73
N ALA A 117 -15.61 4.53 5.38
CA ALA A 117 -16.73 5.36 4.96
C ALA A 117 -16.52 5.92 3.54
N ALA A 118 -15.33 6.46 3.24
CA ALA A 118 -15.01 6.98 1.91
C ALA A 118 -15.08 5.88 0.82
N CYS A 119 -14.56 4.68 1.11
CA CYS A 119 -14.62 3.55 0.17
C CYS A 119 -16.03 2.96 0.03
N ALA A 120 -16.87 3.05 1.06
CA ALA A 120 -18.28 2.63 0.98
C ALA A 120 -19.13 3.62 0.16
N GLU A 121 -18.82 4.91 0.22
CA GLU A 121 -19.45 5.96 -0.57
C GLU A 121 -18.99 5.92 -2.04
N ASP A 122 -17.68 5.78 -2.27
CA ASP A 122 -17.10 5.61 -3.61
C ASP A 122 -16.33 4.27 -3.71
N PRO A 123 -16.96 3.17 -4.14
CA PRO A 123 -16.31 1.88 -4.32
C PRO A 123 -15.16 1.88 -5.35
N MET A 124 -15.07 2.94 -6.18
CA MET A 124 -14.01 3.10 -7.16
C MET A 124 -12.81 3.89 -6.64
N LEU A 125 -12.90 4.48 -5.43
CA LEU A 125 -11.84 5.32 -4.84
C LEU A 125 -10.45 4.67 -4.87
N LEU A 126 -10.37 3.38 -4.56
CA LEU A 126 -9.12 2.61 -4.57
C LEU A 126 -9.03 1.62 -5.75
N SER A 127 -9.75 1.90 -6.83
CA SER A 127 -9.66 1.15 -8.09
C SER A 127 -8.46 1.63 -8.92
N PRO A 128 -7.81 0.74 -9.68
CA PRO A 128 -6.78 1.12 -10.65
C PRO A 128 -7.25 2.04 -11.78
N THR A 129 -8.56 2.18 -11.95
CA THR A 129 -9.19 3.08 -12.92
C THR A 129 -9.58 4.43 -12.33
N ALA A 130 -9.34 4.64 -11.02
CA ALA A 130 -9.61 5.91 -10.35
C ALA A 130 -8.70 7.03 -10.89
N ASP A 131 -9.19 8.26 -10.83
CA ASP A 131 -8.37 9.43 -11.05
C ASP A 131 -7.37 9.57 -9.91
N VAL A 132 -6.08 9.46 -10.22
CA VAL A 132 -5.00 9.41 -9.22
C VAL A 132 -4.90 10.73 -8.43
N GLU A 133 -5.00 11.88 -9.11
CA GLU A 133 -4.85 13.19 -8.45
C GLU A 133 -6.01 13.45 -7.49
N ARG A 134 -7.23 13.19 -7.95
CA ARG A 134 -8.44 13.25 -7.13
C ARG A 134 -8.32 12.30 -5.93
N THR A 135 -7.99 11.04 -6.15
CA THR A 135 -7.85 10.04 -5.08
C THR A 135 -6.80 10.43 -4.06
N LEU A 136 -5.63 10.93 -4.49
CA LEU A 136 -4.58 11.40 -3.58
C LEU A 136 -5.06 12.58 -2.72
N ALA A 137 -5.84 13.50 -3.29
CA ALA A 137 -6.40 14.63 -2.55
C ALA A 137 -7.43 14.15 -1.50
N GLU A 138 -8.34 13.28 -1.89
CA GLU A 138 -9.37 12.70 -1.01
C GLU A 138 -8.74 11.88 0.13
N LEU A 139 -7.79 11.00 -0.17
CA LEU A 139 -7.09 10.21 0.84
C LEU A 139 -6.36 11.10 1.85
N LYS A 140 -5.68 12.16 1.41
CA LYS A 140 -4.96 13.08 2.30
C LYS A 140 -5.88 13.95 3.14
N ALA A 141 -7.14 14.11 2.77
CA ALA A 141 -8.16 14.78 3.58
C ALA A 141 -8.66 13.91 4.75
N LEU A 142 -8.45 12.59 4.69
CA LEU A 142 -8.87 11.68 5.75
C LEU A 142 -7.94 11.77 6.98
N PRO A 143 -8.51 11.70 8.20
CA PRO A 143 -7.70 11.71 9.42
C PRO A 143 -6.71 10.53 9.45
N GLY A 144 -5.45 10.82 9.78
CA GLY A 144 -4.40 9.78 9.90
C GLY A 144 -3.84 9.26 8.57
N ILE A 145 -4.29 9.75 7.43
CA ILE A 145 -3.74 9.44 6.11
C ILE A 145 -2.84 10.60 5.66
N GLY A 146 -1.53 10.42 5.85
CA GLY A 146 -0.52 11.37 5.38
C GLY A 146 -0.07 11.09 3.95
N ASP A 147 0.81 11.96 3.43
CA ASP A 147 1.36 11.85 2.07
C ASP A 147 2.03 10.49 1.82
N TRP A 148 2.76 9.95 2.80
CA TRP A 148 3.38 8.62 2.68
C TRP A 148 2.34 7.53 2.43
N THR A 149 1.26 7.49 3.25
CA THR A 149 0.21 6.48 3.11
C THR A 149 -0.54 6.64 1.79
N ALA A 150 -0.89 7.86 1.41
CA ALA A 150 -1.56 8.14 0.14
C ALA A 150 -0.71 7.70 -1.06
N GLN A 151 0.60 8.02 -1.09
CA GLN A 151 1.51 7.58 -2.15
C GLN A 151 1.72 6.07 -2.16
N TYR A 152 1.78 5.44 -0.98
CA TYR A 152 1.86 3.98 -0.87
C TYR A 152 0.60 3.31 -1.47
N LEU A 153 -0.58 3.85 -1.18
CA LEU A 153 -1.84 3.35 -1.75
C LEU A 153 -1.93 3.59 -3.26
N ALA A 154 -1.47 4.74 -3.74
CA ALA A 154 -1.37 4.99 -5.17
C ALA A 154 -0.47 3.94 -5.87
N MET A 155 0.64 3.58 -5.25
CA MET A 155 1.54 2.53 -5.75
C MET A 155 0.89 1.15 -5.74
N ARG A 156 0.22 0.77 -4.64
CA ARG A 156 -0.24 -0.62 -4.42
C ARG A 156 -1.66 -0.87 -4.91
N ALA A 157 -2.61 0.03 -4.60
CA ALA A 157 -4.02 -0.14 -4.94
C ALA A 157 -4.35 0.42 -6.33
N LEU A 158 -3.87 1.62 -6.65
CA LEU A 158 -4.13 2.25 -7.95
C LEU A 158 -3.19 1.75 -9.06
N SER A 159 -2.13 1.00 -8.71
CA SER A 159 -1.09 0.57 -9.65
C SER A 159 -0.45 1.74 -10.40
N TRP A 160 -0.35 2.90 -9.75
CA TRP A 160 0.24 4.08 -10.38
C TRP A 160 1.77 3.97 -10.45
N PRO A 161 2.35 3.88 -11.65
CA PRO A 161 3.79 3.62 -11.80
C PRO A 161 4.68 4.80 -11.36
N ASP A 162 4.09 6.00 -11.25
CA ASP A 162 4.81 7.21 -10.83
C ASP A 162 4.55 7.62 -9.36
N ALA A 163 3.91 6.75 -8.57
CA ALA A 163 3.74 6.94 -7.12
C ALA A 163 5.09 7.00 -6.41
N PHE A 164 5.25 7.95 -5.47
CA PHE A 164 6.54 8.12 -4.80
C PHE A 164 6.40 8.61 -3.35
N PRO A 165 6.48 7.73 -2.36
CA PRO A 165 6.47 8.07 -0.94
C PRO A 165 7.83 8.65 -0.51
N ALA A 166 8.08 9.93 -0.82
CA ALA A 166 9.38 10.57 -0.64
C ALA A 166 9.87 10.62 0.82
N ALA A 167 8.95 10.56 1.79
CA ALA A 167 9.28 10.52 3.23
C ALA A 167 9.49 9.09 3.75
N ASP A 168 9.54 8.08 2.88
CA ASP A 168 9.79 6.70 3.28
C ASP A 168 11.20 6.52 3.83
N LEU A 169 11.29 5.93 5.03
CA LEU A 169 12.57 5.75 5.73
C LEU A 169 13.54 4.84 4.96
N GLY A 170 13.03 3.83 4.25
CA GLY A 170 13.84 2.95 3.41
C GLY A 170 14.41 3.70 2.21
N VAL A 171 13.59 4.54 1.58
CA VAL A 171 13.99 5.40 0.46
C VAL A 171 15.02 6.45 0.90
N LEU A 172 14.73 7.16 1.99
CA LEU A 172 15.66 8.14 2.57
C LEU A 172 17.02 7.49 2.87
N LYS A 173 17.02 6.37 3.55
CA LYS A 173 18.23 5.63 3.93
C LYS A 173 19.02 5.13 2.70
N ALA A 174 18.33 4.56 1.72
CA ALA A 174 18.97 4.02 0.52
C ALA A 174 19.64 5.12 -0.32
N LEU A 175 19.12 6.34 -0.27
CA LEU A 175 19.66 7.50 -0.97
C LEU A 175 20.69 8.30 -0.14
N GLY A 176 20.89 7.96 1.13
CA GLY A 176 21.74 8.73 2.05
C GLY A 176 21.18 10.13 2.36
N GLU A 177 19.88 10.31 2.30
CA GLU A 177 19.19 11.59 2.45
C GLU A 177 18.39 11.66 3.75
N THR A 178 18.24 12.85 4.28
CA THR A 178 17.39 13.12 5.45
C THR A 178 16.16 13.96 5.13
N SER A 179 16.09 14.52 3.91
CA SER A 179 15.06 15.44 3.47
C SER A 179 14.19 14.83 2.35
N ALA A 180 12.88 14.71 2.60
CA ALA A 180 11.92 14.30 1.58
C ALA A 180 11.90 15.24 0.36
N VAL A 181 12.23 16.53 0.55
CA VAL A 181 12.32 17.50 -0.55
C VAL A 181 13.51 17.19 -1.46
N ALA A 182 14.69 16.89 -0.88
CA ALA A 182 15.87 16.47 -1.64
C ALA A 182 15.61 15.19 -2.42
N VAL A 183 14.96 14.21 -1.75
CA VAL A 183 14.57 12.93 -2.37
C VAL A 183 13.60 13.14 -3.53
N ARG A 184 12.57 13.98 -3.39
CA ARG A 184 11.64 14.30 -4.48
C ARG A 184 12.36 14.88 -5.68
N ARG A 185 13.26 15.86 -5.47
CA ARG A 185 14.05 16.47 -6.54
C ARG A 185 14.90 15.44 -7.29
N ARG A 186 15.55 14.52 -6.56
CA ARG A 186 16.35 13.45 -7.16
C ARG A 186 15.47 12.47 -7.95
N ALA A 187 14.26 12.18 -7.47
CA ALA A 187 13.32 11.26 -8.09
C ALA A 187 12.68 11.77 -9.39
N GLU A 188 12.80 13.07 -9.71
CA GLU A 188 12.29 13.61 -10.99
C GLU A 188 12.95 12.93 -12.19
N ALA A 189 14.21 12.51 -12.08
CA ALA A 189 14.92 11.79 -13.13
C ALA A 189 14.31 10.41 -13.45
N TRP A 190 13.54 9.82 -12.52
CA TRP A 190 12.96 8.48 -12.66
C TRP A 190 11.51 8.48 -13.19
N ARG A 191 10.91 9.65 -13.42
CA ARG A 191 9.57 9.72 -14.01
C ARG A 191 9.53 9.08 -15.40
N PRO A 192 8.45 8.39 -15.72
CA PRO A 192 7.22 8.13 -14.94
C PRO A 192 7.25 6.82 -14.13
N TRP A 193 8.43 6.29 -13.78
CA TRP A 193 8.61 4.98 -13.17
C TRP A 193 9.10 5.04 -11.71
N ARG A 194 8.69 6.09 -10.97
CA ARG A 194 9.18 6.32 -9.60
C ARG A 194 8.80 5.21 -8.62
N ALA A 195 7.65 4.55 -8.81
CA ALA A 195 7.24 3.40 -7.99
C ALA A 195 8.22 2.22 -8.14
N TYR A 196 8.74 1.99 -9.33
CA TYR A 196 9.79 0.99 -9.56
C TYR A 196 11.11 1.39 -8.91
N ALA A 197 11.46 2.67 -8.97
CA ALA A 197 12.63 3.18 -8.26
C ALA A 197 12.53 2.92 -6.74
N VAL A 198 11.35 3.12 -6.13
CA VAL A 198 11.10 2.78 -4.72
C VAL A 198 11.38 1.31 -4.45
N MET A 199 10.88 0.40 -5.29
CA MET A 199 11.14 -1.03 -5.13
C MET A 199 12.64 -1.36 -5.19
N HIS A 200 13.37 -0.80 -6.15
CA HIS A 200 14.82 -0.99 -6.24
C HIS A 200 15.56 -0.45 -5.00
N LEU A 201 15.16 0.71 -4.48
CA LEU A 201 15.74 1.30 -3.27
C LEU A 201 15.47 0.44 -2.03
N TRP A 202 14.24 -0.09 -1.88
CA TRP A 202 13.91 -0.96 -0.77
C TRP A 202 14.72 -2.26 -0.77
N PHE A 203 14.89 -2.90 -1.93
CA PHE A 203 15.65 -4.14 -2.05
C PHE A 203 17.16 -3.91 -2.01
N GLY A 204 17.68 -2.79 -2.55
CA GLY A 204 19.09 -2.44 -2.47
C GLY A 204 19.58 -2.20 -1.04
N GLY A 205 18.72 -1.67 -0.18
CA GLY A 205 19.03 -1.47 1.24
C GLY A 205 19.04 -2.74 2.10
N GLN A 206 18.61 -3.89 1.56
CA GLN A 206 18.60 -5.16 2.29
C GLN A 206 19.90 -5.96 2.12
N GLU A 207 20.63 -5.79 1.03
CA GLU A 207 21.90 -6.52 0.77
C GLU A 207 23.00 -6.15 1.75
N ASN A 208 22.96 -4.95 2.32
CA ASN A 208 23.92 -4.53 3.36
C ASN A 208 23.61 -5.11 4.76
N LYS A 209 22.68 -6.04 4.90
CA LYS A 209 22.27 -6.64 6.17
C LYS A 209 22.56 -8.14 6.28
N THR A 210 23.19 -8.75 5.30
CA THR A 210 23.67 -10.13 5.46
C THR A 210 25.01 -10.09 6.17
N PRO A 211 25.15 -10.76 7.32
CA PRO A 211 26.38 -10.81 8.11
C PRO A 211 27.50 -11.52 7.38
#